data_ca9569a719354915d415feb78c69999c
#
_entry.id   ca9569a719354915d415feb78c69999c
#
_cell.length_a   1.000
_cell.length_b   1.000
_cell.length_c   1.000
_cell.angle_alpha   90.00
_cell.angle_beta   90.00
_cell.angle_gamma   90.00
#
_symmetry.space_group_name_H-M   'P 1'
#
loop_
_entity.id
_entity.type
_entity.pdbx_description
1 polymer ?
#
loop_
_entity_poly.entity_id
_entity_poly.type
_entity_poly.pdbx_seq_one_letter_code
_entity_poly.pdbx_strand_id
1 'polypeptide(L)'
;MVKSRRIILTVLAAVMAVGIYAPIAASGDQPKLAQVVYITLTKACGCALTACQAGDIVVGNVFNGARKALLKRVDYSTNKEAAKVYIKKYRLTQAPVLLFLDAKGNLLWTKAVDLDEKEIADQLSQFGG
;
A
#
# COMPACT_ATOMS: atom_id res chain seq x y z
N MET A 1 -37.47 -28.77 -75.68
CA MET A 1 -36.66 -29.44 -74.66
C MET A 1 -35.87 -28.40 -73.92
N VAL A 2 -36.32 -28.03 -72.78
CA VAL A 2 -35.63 -27.02 -71.95
C VAL A 2 -34.87 -27.75 -70.87
N LYS A 3 -33.53 -27.80 -70.96
CA LYS A 3 -32.66 -28.33 -69.94
C LYS A 3 -32.48 -27.29 -68.82
N SER A 4 -33.21 -27.48 -67.74
CA SER A 4 -33.02 -26.73 -66.53
C SER A 4 -31.63 -26.91 -65.98
N ARG A 5 -30.80 -25.86 -66.05
CA ARG A 5 -29.52 -25.78 -65.32
C ARG A 5 -29.81 -25.28 -63.92
N ARG A 6 -29.81 -26.19 -62.98
CA ARG A 6 -29.78 -25.85 -61.57
C ARG A 6 -28.43 -25.20 -61.23
N ILE A 7 -28.50 -23.92 -61.04
CA ILE A 7 -27.36 -23.15 -60.46
C ILE A 7 -27.44 -23.39 -58.96
N ILE A 8 -26.52 -24.21 -58.49
CA ILE A 8 -26.28 -24.38 -57.03
C ILE A 8 -25.51 -23.18 -56.60
N LEU A 9 -26.21 -22.24 -55.97
CA LEU A 9 -25.56 -21.09 -55.28
C LEU A 9 -25.01 -21.60 -53.94
N THR A 10 -23.76 -21.94 -53.95
CA THR A 10 -23.02 -22.16 -52.66
C THR A 10 -22.80 -20.84 -52.00
N VAL A 11 -23.67 -20.55 -51.06
CA VAL A 11 -23.44 -19.43 -50.14
C VAL A 11 -22.35 -19.84 -49.18
N LEU A 12 -21.18 -19.30 -49.41
CA LEU A 12 -20.03 -19.42 -48.48
C LEU A 12 -20.31 -18.44 -47.33
N ALA A 13 -20.87 -18.98 -46.25
CA ALA A 13 -21.00 -18.22 -45.01
C ALA A 13 -19.61 -18.04 -44.39
N ALA A 14 -19.00 -16.91 -44.66
CA ALA A 14 -17.81 -16.49 -43.93
C ALA A 14 -18.23 -16.11 -42.51
N VAL A 15 -18.08 -17.04 -41.60
CA VAL A 15 -18.19 -16.76 -40.15
C VAL A 15 -16.97 -15.95 -39.77
N MET A 16 -17.11 -14.64 -39.79
CA MET A 16 -16.18 -13.74 -39.13
C MET A 16 -16.31 -13.97 -37.61
N ALA A 17 -15.45 -14.82 -37.07
CA ALA A 17 -15.23 -14.88 -35.63
C ALA A 17 -14.61 -13.54 -35.20
N VAL A 18 -15.46 -12.59 -34.87
CA VAL A 18 -15.05 -11.40 -34.15
C VAL A 18 -14.62 -11.89 -32.77
N GLY A 19 -13.31 -12.14 -32.66
CA GLY A 19 -12.68 -12.36 -31.36
C GLY A 19 -12.89 -11.13 -30.53
N ILE A 20 -13.88 -11.18 -29.65
CA ILE A 20 -14.01 -10.22 -28.58
C ILE A 20 -12.83 -10.49 -27.68
N TYR A 21 -11.71 -9.79 -27.94
CA TYR A 21 -10.67 -9.61 -26.95
C TYR A 21 -11.28 -8.72 -25.87
N ALA A 22 -11.98 -9.33 -24.92
CA ALA A 22 -12.23 -8.66 -23.67
C ALA A 22 -10.86 -8.33 -23.09
N PRO A 23 -10.50 -7.06 -22.86
CA PRO A 23 -9.35 -6.77 -22.06
C PRO A 23 -9.64 -7.43 -20.71
N ILE A 24 -8.89 -8.46 -20.39
CA ILE A 24 -8.79 -8.91 -19.01
C ILE A 24 -8.17 -7.70 -18.32
N ALA A 25 -9.03 -6.82 -17.80
CA ALA A 25 -8.64 -5.89 -16.80
C ALA A 25 -8.16 -6.78 -15.65
N ALA A 26 -6.86 -7.01 -15.58
CA ALA A 26 -6.24 -7.48 -14.39
C ALA A 26 -6.53 -6.37 -13.37
N SER A 27 -7.63 -6.47 -12.66
CA SER A 27 -7.84 -5.82 -11.39
C SER A 27 -6.85 -6.50 -10.44
N GLY A 28 -5.57 -6.17 -10.63
CA GLY A 28 -4.57 -6.41 -9.62
C GLY A 28 -5.09 -5.68 -8.40
N ASP A 29 -5.53 -6.42 -7.38
CA ASP A 29 -5.85 -5.85 -6.10
C ASP A 29 -4.63 -5.03 -5.68
N GLN A 30 -4.75 -3.71 -5.80
CA GLN A 30 -3.73 -2.82 -5.28
C GLN A 30 -3.59 -3.14 -3.80
N PRO A 31 -2.36 -3.34 -3.30
CA PRO A 31 -2.16 -3.63 -1.91
C PRO A 31 -2.78 -2.49 -1.07
N LYS A 32 -3.72 -2.86 -0.21
CA LYS A 32 -4.47 -1.90 0.59
C LYS A 32 -3.85 -1.78 1.97
N LEU A 33 -3.73 -0.57 2.45
CA LEU A 33 -3.28 -0.29 3.80
C LEU A 33 -4.26 -0.87 4.83
N ALA A 34 -3.72 -1.65 5.78
CA ALA A 34 -4.48 -2.19 6.90
C ALA A 34 -4.00 -1.64 8.24
N GLN A 35 -2.71 -1.35 8.37
CA GLN A 35 -2.11 -0.85 9.61
C GLN A 35 -0.93 0.07 9.32
N VAL A 36 -0.79 1.08 10.15
CA VAL A 36 0.40 1.93 10.22
C VAL A 36 1.09 1.68 11.56
N VAL A 37 2.37 1.36 11.53
CA VAL A 37 3.20 1.20 12.73
C VAL A 37 4.18 2.35 12.82
N TYR A 38 4.16 3.06 13.92
CA TYR A 38 5.08 4.14 14.22
C TYR A 38 5.98 3.76 15.39
N ILE A 39 7.27 3.64 15.14
CA ILE A 39 8.25 3.32 16.16
C ILE A 39 9.04 4.57 16.50
N THR A 40 9.06 4.93 17.78
CA THR A 40 9.69 6.13 18.32
C THR A 40 10.55 5.81 19.54
N LEU A 41 11.24 6.83 20.05
CA LEU A 41 12.01 6.79 21.28
C LEU A 41 11.56 7.93 22.18
N THR A 42 11.31 7.66 23.45
CA THR A 42 11.07 8.70 24.48
C THR A 42 12.31 8.91 25.37
N LYS A 43 13.27 8.00 25.30
CA LYS A 43 14.55 8.11 25.99
C LYS A 43 15.68 7.77 25.00
N ALA A 44 16.48 8.75 24.62
CA ALA A 44 17.58 8.61 23.69
C ALA A 44 18.58 9.76 23.89
N CYS A 45 19.71 9.71 23.17
CA CYS A 45 20.62 10.85 23.08
C CYS A 45 19.98 12.02 22.30
N GLY A 46 20.45 13.23 22.49
CA GLY A 46 19.79 14.47 22.10
C GLY A 46 19.27 14.51 20.65
N CYS A 47 20.10 14.19 19.66
CA CYS A 47 19.68 14.24 18.26
C CYS A 47 18.61 13.20 17.89
N ALA A 48 18.72 11.97 18.39
CA ALA A 48 17.71 10.94 18.17
C ALA A 48 16.38 11.31 18.86
N LEU A 49 16.43 11.89 20.04
CA LEU A 49 15.25 12.35 20.77
C LEU A 49 14.56 13.51 20.02
N THR A 50 15.34 14.48 19.53
CA THR A 50 14.80 15.60 18.75
C THR A 50 14.08 15.12 17.48
N ALA A 51 14.68 14.18 16.74
CA ALA A 51 14.04 13.60 15.56
C ALA A 51 12.74 12.84 15.91
N CYS A 52 12.73 12.09 17.01
CA CYS A 52 11.53 11.39 17.48
C CYS A 52 10.44 12.36 17.91
N GLN A 53 10.78 13.45 18.60
CA GLN A 53 9.79 14.48 18.99
C GLN A 53 9.20 15.18 17.77
N ALA A 54 10.01 15.52 16.77
CA ALA A 54 9.52 16.08 15.51
C ALA A 54 8.58 15.08 14.79
N GLY A 55 8.97 13.81 14.72
CA GLY A 55 8.15 12.76 14.16
C GLY A 55 6.82 12.55 14.90
N ASP A 56 6.84 12.67 16.22
CA ASP A 56 5.62 12.58 17.07
C ASP A 56 4.60 13.67 16.69
N ILE A 57 5.05 14.88 16.40
CA ILE A 57 4.19 16.00 15.98
C ILE A 57 3.58 15.69 14.60
N VAL A 58 4.39 15.30 13.63
CA VAL A 58 3.95 14.98 12.27
C VAL A 58 2.92 13.84 12.28
N VAL A 59 3.23 12.75 12.99
CA VAL A 59 2.33 11.60 13.11
C VAL A 59 1.02 11.98 13.82
N GLY A 60 1.09 12.79 14.88
CA GLY A 60 -0.08 13.29 15.58
C GLY A 60 -1.00 14.16 14.70
N ASN A 61 -0.40 14.96 13.82
CA ASN A 61 -1.16 15.81 12.89
C ASN A 61 -1.84 15.00 11.77
N VAL A 62 -1.18 14.00 11.25
CA VAL A 62 -1.70 13.18 10.13
C VAL A 62 -2.71 12.12 10.61
N PHE A 63 -2.42 11.45 11.72
CA PHE A 63 -3.23 10.35 12.26
C PHE A 63 -4.18 10.82 13.36
N ASN A 64 -5.03 11.76 13.02
CA ASN A 64 -6.12 12.23 13.89
C ASN A 64 -7.48 11.71 13.41
N GLY A 65 -8.53 11.92 14.21
CA GLY A 65 -9.89 11.52 13.84
C GLY A 65 -10.00 10.02 13.48
N ALA A 66 -10.60 9.71 12.33
CA ALA A 66 -10.80 8.34 11.87
C ALA A 66 -9.47 7.60 11.57
N ARG A 67 -8.43 8.32 11.15
CA ARG A 67 -7.10 7.74 10.85
C ARG A 67 -6.37 7.23 12.09
N LYS A 68 -6.75 7.70 13.27
CA LYS A 68 -6.16 7.26 14.53
C LYS A 68 -6.30 5.76 14.75
N ALA A 69 -7.35 5.14 14.25
CA ALA A 69 -7.57 3.69 14.35
C ALA A 69 -6.56 2.87 13.54
N LEU A 70 -5.94 3.44 12.50
CA LEU A 70 -4.90 2.80 11.70
C LEU A 70 -3.55 2.76 12.41
N LEU A 71 -3.30 3.70 13.33
CA LEU A 71 -1.99 3.93 13.93
C LEU A 71 -1.74 3.02 15.13
N LYS A 72 -0.66 2.28 15.07
CA LYS A 72 -0.06 1.58 16.22
C LYS A 72 1.27 2.23 16.57
N ARG A 73 1.30 2.93 17.69
CA ARG A 73 2.52 3.53 18.24
C ARG A 73 3.28 2.51 19.10
N VAL A 74 4.56 2.38 18.87
CA VAL A 74 5.47 1.55 19.66
C VAL A 74 6.66 2.40 20.10
N ASP A 75 6.81 2.56 21.40
CA ASP A 75 7.96 3.24 21.99
C ASP A 75 9.03 2.21 22.36
N TYR A 76 10.14 2.22 21.65
CA TYR A 76 11.26 1.33 21.93
C TYR A 76 11.85 1.51 23.33
N SER A 77 11.80 2.73 23.88
CA SER A 77 12.35 3.04 25.19
C SER A 77 11.60 2.35 26.34
N THR A 78 10.31 2.12 26.15
CA THR A 78 9.42 1.53 27.18
C THR A 78 8.94 0.13 26.84
N ASN A 79 8.91 -0.24 25.56
CA ASN A 79 8.43 -1.56 25.10
C ASN A 79 9.35 -2.14 24.01
N LYS A 80 10.57 -2.50 24.41
CA LYS A 80 11.59 -3.07 23.51
C LYS A 80 11.13 -4.34 22.80
N GLU A 81 10.40 -5.20 23.50
CA GLU A 81 10.01 -6.50 22.93
C GLU A 81 9.00 -6.33 21.78
N ALA A 82 8.02 -5.44 21.94
CA ALA A 82 7.10 -5.11 20.84
C ALA A 82 7.82 -4.49 19.64
N ALA A 83 8.78 -3.59 19.90
CA ALA A 83 9.57 -2.96 18.84
C ALA A 83 10.49 -3.93 18.11
N LYS A 84 11.15 -4.85 18.82
CA LYS A 84 12.07 -5.85 18.26
C LYS A 84 11.41 -6.71 17.16
N VAL A 85 10.14 -7.03 17.29
CA VAL A 85 9.40 -7.80 16.29
C VAL A 85 9.45 -7.07 14.93
N TYR A 86 9.15 -5.78 14.92
CA TYR A 86 9.19 -4.94 13.71
C TYR A 86 10.61 -4.71 13.22
N ILE A 87 11.53 -4.40 14.15
CA ILE A 87 12.95 -4.15 13.83
C ILE A 87 13.55 -5.33 13.09
N LYS A 88 13.35 -6.54 13.59
CA LYS A 88 13.87 -7.76 12.95
C LYS A 88 13.18 -8.05 11.62
N LYS A 89 11.85 -7.99 11.59
CA LYS A 89 11.06 -8.33 10.40
C LYS A 89 11.34 -7.39 9.23
N TYR A 90 11.43 -6.08 9.50
CA TYR A 90 11.58 -5.04 8.47
C TYR A 90 13.01 -4.45 8.40
N ARG A 91 13.96 -5.01 9.15
CA ARG A 91 15.37 -4.60 9.19
C ARG A 91 15.56 -3.12 9.46
N LEU A 92 14.88 -2.61 10.48
CA LEU A 92 14.91 -1.20 10.84
C LEU A 92 16.22 -0.86 11.56
N THR A 93 16.82 0.27 11.20
CA THR A 93 18.11 0.74 11.75
C THR A 93 18.04 2.12 12.35
N GLN A 94 16.92 2.82 12.20
CA GLN A 94 16.75 4.23 12.60
C GLN A 94 15.40 4.45 13.27
N ALA A 95 15.33 5.49 14.09
CA ALA A 95 14.08 5.99 14.68
C ALA A 95 14.07 7.54 14.58
N PRO A 96 12.91 8.17 14.44
CA PRO A 96 11.59 7.56 14.30
C PRO A 96 11.43 6.85 12.95
N VAL A 97 10.55 5.85 12.88
CA VAL A 97 10.23 5.16 11.63
C VAL A 97 8.73 4.88 11.52
N LEU A 98 8.19 5.10 10.34
CA LEU A 98 6.81 4.85 10.00
C LEU A 98 6.73 3.71 8.98
N LEU A 99 5.88 2.72 9.24
CA LEU A 99 5.66 1.55 8.40
C LEU A 99 4.20 1.48 7.98
N PHE A 100 3.94 1.37 6.68
CA PHE A 100 2.62 1.06 6.14
C PHE A 100 2.55 -0.41 5.80
N LEU A 101 1.60 -1.11 6.39
CA LEU A 101 1.45 -2.56 6.26
C LEU A 101 0.08 -2.92 5.68
N ASP A 102 0.05 -3.96 4.84
CA ASP A 102 -1.19 -4.58 4.42
C ASP A 102 -1.77 -5.54 5.48
N ALA A 103 -2.92 -6.15 5.21
CA ALA A 103 -3.56 -7.08 6.12
C ALA A 103 -2.74 -8.34 6.41
N LYS A 104 -1.79 -8.67 5.56
CA LYS A 104 -0.88 -9.83 5.72
C LYS A 104 0.42 -9.45 6.42
N GLY A 105 0.64 -8.16 6.73
CA GLY A 105 1.86 -7.65 7.32
C GLY A 105 2.99 -7.43 6.33
N ASN A 106 2.69 -7.34 5.03
CA ASN A 106 3.67 -6.95 4.03
C ASN A 106 3.89 -5.43 4.07
N LEU A 107 5.13 -5.02 3.88
CA LEU A 107 5.51 -3.60 3.87
C LEU A 107 5.09 -2.96 2.55
N LEU A 108 4.23 -1.94 2.62
CA LEU A 108 3.81 -1.14 1.48
C LEU A 108 4.70 0.07 1.26
N TRP A 109 5.06 0.73 2.35
CA TRP A 109 5.89 1.92 2.35
C TRP A 109 6.51 2.14 3.72
N THR A 110 7.67 2.79 3.76
CA THR A 110 8.37 3.15 5.00
C THR A 110 9.11 4.47 4.86
N LYS A 111 9.15 5.22 5.94
CA LYS A 111 9.93 6.45 6.07
C LYS A 111 10.58 6.50 7.44
N ALA A 112 11.83 6.87 7.49
CA ALA A 112 12.58 7.01 8.74
C ALA A 112 13.18 8.42 8.88
N VAL A 113 13.28 8.88 10.11
CA VAL A 113 13.90 10.13 10.59
C VAL A 113 13.14 11.39 10.15
N ASP A 114 13.20 11.74 8.87
CA ASP A 114 12.58 12.98 8.34
C ASP A 114 11.16 12.69 7.87
N LEU A 115 10.21 12.66 8.80
CA LEU A 115 8.80 12.48 8.50
C LEU A 115 8.20 13.79 8.00
N ASP A 116 7.47 13.72 6.90
CA ASP A 116 6.79 14.85 6.27
C ASP A 116 5.28 14.58 6.16
N GLU A 117 4.47 15.54 6.61
CA GLU A 117 3.00 15.40 6.65
C GLU A 117 2.40 15.20 5.27
N LYS A 118 2.88 15.96 4.28
CA LYS A 118 2.37 15.87 2.91
C LYS A 118 2.72 14.53 2.28
N GLU A 119 3.97 14.09 2.41
CA GLU A 119 4.42 12.79 1.89
C GLU A 119 3.60 11.64 2.49
N ILE A 120 3.38 11.66 3.81
CA ILE A 120 2.58 10.65 4.49
C ILE A 120 1.12 10.69 4.02
N ALA A 121 0.53 11.87 3.86
CA ALA A 121 -0.84 12.02 3.38
C ALA A 121 -1.00 11.52 1.93
N ASP A 122 -0.02 11.78 1.07
CA ASP A 122 0.00 11.29 -0.31
C ASP A 122 0.06 9.75 -0.34
N GLN A 123 0.87 9.13 0.51
CA GLN A 123 0.95 7.68 0.65
C GLN A 123 -0.32 7.06 1.22
N LEU A 124 -0.94 7.70 2.21
CA LEU A 124 -2.26 7.28 2.72
C LEU A 124 -3.30 7.26 1.60
N SER A 125 -3.35 8.30 0.80
CA SER A 125 -4.28 8.38 -0.34
C SER A 125 -4.00 7.29 -1.38
N GLN A 126 -2.74 6.99 -1.64
CA GLN A 126 -2.32 5.95 -2.59
C GLN A 126 -2.76 4.55 -2.14
N PHE A 127 -2.69 4.25 -0.86
CA PHE A 127 -3.02 2.92 -0.31
C PHE A 127 -4.41 2.84 0.32
N GLY A 128 -5.24 3.85 0.19
CA GLY A 128 -6.62 3.86 0.64
C GLY A 128 -6.79 4.03 2.16
N GLY A 129 -5.91 4.84 2.75
CA GLY A 129 -5.95 5.18 4.18
C GLY A 129 -6.64 6.52 4.48
#